data_0fd2fc0772709df14f2609a7f96ab060
#
_entry.id   0fd2fc0772709df14f2609a7f96ab060
#
_cell.length_a   1.000
_cell.length_b   1.000
_cell.length_c   1.000
_cell.angle_alpha   90.00
_cell.angle_beta   90.00
_cell.angle_gamma   90.00
#
_symmetry.space_group_name_H-M   'P 1'
#
loop_
_entity.id
_entity.type
_entity.pdbx_description
1 polymer ?
#
loop_
_entity_poly.entity_id
_entity_poly.type
_entity_poly.pdbx_seq_one_letter_code
_entity_poly.pdbx_strand_id
1 'polypeptide(L)'
;MINSWLGADCTYVGIWMNKNISFFCRFCLILIFGMDNTQIRDSYKSIAAESKGLFKDNGSRFIAHAYPVETEEEVKEIVAALKKEYYDARHHVYAYRLGYLGDKFRATDDGEPSGSSGRPVLGQIDSNELSDILVVVVRYFGGIKLGIPGLIRAYKTATADALANAEIVEKIACKMYRVHFGYMGMNSVMKVFKDMGLEQRNQQFDMECSLETKVRLTQVDTFLERMADVEGCRVEEI
;
A
#
# COMPACT_ATOMS: atom_id res chain seq x y z
N MET A 1 23.89 -22.16 -47.07
CA MET A 1 24.83 -23.17 -46.54
C MET A 1 24.80 -22.97 -45.02
N ILE A 2 24.02 -23.82 -44.34
CA ILE A 2 24.52 -24.87 -43.42
C ILE A 2 24.88 -24.23 -42.06
N ASN A 3 24.33 -24.49 -40.96
CA ASN A 3 23.58 -25.48 -40.17
C ASN A 3 23.60 -24.97 -38.75
N SER A 4 22.45 -24.94 -38.02
CA SER A 4 21.93 -25.97 -37.10
C SER A 4 22.90 -26.43 -36.01
N TRP A 5 22.45 -26.34 -34.77
CA TRP A 5 22.53 -27.32 -33.70
C TRP A 5 21.81 -26.68 -32.47
N LEU A 6 20.57 -27.07 -32.14
CA LEU A 6 20.17 -28.13 -31.22
C LEU A 6 20.60 -27.78 -29.78
N GLY A 7 19.75 -27.47 -28.83
CA GLY A 7 18.81 -28.41 -28.21
C GLY A 7 19.56 -29.21 -27.14
N ALA A 8 19.44 -28.79 -25.88
CA ALA A 8 19.82 -29.60 -24.74
C ALA A 8 18.83 -29.40 -23.61
N ASP A 9 18.04 -30.45 -23.42
CA ASP A 9 17.17 -30.71 -22.29
C ASP A 9 17.91 -30.56 -20.98
N CYS A 10 17.32 -29.80 -20.03
CA CYS A 10 17.79 -29.74 -18.64
C CYS A 10 16.82 -30.52 -17.75
N THR A 11 16.87 -31.87 -17.90
CA THR A 11 16.37 -32.81 -16.89
C THR A 11 17.56 -33.55 -16.31
N TYR A 12 17.63 -33.58 -14.98
CA TYR A 12 18.59 -34.24 -14.08
C TYR A 12 19.62 -33.33 -13.44
N VAL A 13 19.28 -32.73 -12.31
CA VAL A 13 20.15 -32.69 -11.13
C VAL A 13 19.29 -32.81 -9.87
N GLY A 14 18.93 -34.04 -9.57
CA GLY A 14 18.52 -34.40 -8.22
C GLY A 14 19.71 -35.04 -7.52
N ILE A 15 19.82 -34.70 -6.21
CA ILE A 15 20.57 -35.47 -5.20
C ILE A 15 22.09 -35.37 -5.29
N TRP A 16 22.65 -34.51 -4.40
CA TRP A 16 23.68 -34.84 -3.40
C TRP A 16 24.00 -33.59 -2.58
N MET A 17 23.27 -33.40 -1.48
CA MET A 17 23.69 -32.46 -0.43
C MET A 17 24.73 -33.18 0.43
N ASN A 18 26.00 -32.82 0.26
CA ASN A 18 27.04 -33.16 1.22
C ASN A 18 27.52 -31.88 1.93
N LYS A 19 27.55 -31.98 3.26
CA LYS A 19 27.86 -30.92 4.20
C LYS A 19 29.33 -30.47 4.13
N ASN A 20 29.76 -29.75 3.14
CA ASN A 20 31.02 -29.01 3.14
C ASN A 20 31.13 -28.21 1.82
N ILE A 21 30.31 -27.19 1.66
CA ILE A 21 30.54 -26.18 0.63
C ILE A 21 30.95 -24.90 1.35
N SER A 22 32.28 -24.77 1.40
CA SER A 22 33.08 -23.65 1.81
C SER A 22 32.59 -22.31 1.21
N PHE A 23 32.84 -21.29 1.93
CA PHE A 23 32.72 -19.84 1.75
C PHE A 23 32.79 -19.28 0.30
N PHE A 24 33.22 -20.05 -0.67
CA PHE A 24 33.45 -19.62 -2.07
C PHE A 24 32.16 -19.62 -2.94
N CYS A 25 31.12 -20.38 -2.58
CA CYS A 25 29.91 -20.50 -3.39
C CYS A 25 28.92 -19.34 -3.14
N ARG A 26 29.01 -18.64 -2.02
CA ARG A 26 28.17 -17.47 -1.72
C ARG A 26 28.56 -16.23 -2.56
N PHE A 27 29.83 -16.14 -2.95
CA PHE A 27 30.32 -15.03 -3.78
C PHE A 27 29.99 -15.22 -5.27
N CYS A 28 29.88 -16.46 -5.73
CA CYS A 28 29.55 -16.77 -7.13
C CYS A 28 28.05 -16.64 -7.42
N LEU A 29 27.15 -16.89 -6.44
CA LEU A 29 25.70 -16.67 -6.60
C LEU A 29 25.33 -15.18 -6.66
N ILE A 30 26.11 -14.32 -6.04
CA ILE A 30 25.92 -12.87 -6.05
C ILE A 30 26.27 -12.25 -7.41
N LEU A 31 27.13 -12.91 -8.19
CA LEU A 31 27.54 -12.44 -9.52
C LEU A 31 26.64 -12.92 -10.66
N ILE A 32 25.78 -13.94 -10.45
CA ILE A 32 24.89 -14.50 -11.46
C ILE A 32 23.46 -13.93 -11.35
N PHE A 33 23.01 -13.58 -10.15
CA PHE A 33 21.82 -12.78 -9.95
C PHE A 33 22.27 -11.33 -9.84
N GLY A 34 22.19 -10.60 -10.96
CA GLY A 34 22.31 -9.14 -10.93
C GLY A 34 21.54 -8.62 -9.74
N MET A 35 22.21 -7.87 -8.88
CA MET A 35 21.60 -7.17 -7.76
C MET A 35 20.47 -6.29 -8.33
N ASP A 36 19.24 -6.80 -8.33
CA ASP A 36 18.09 -5.94 -8.27
C ASP A 36 18.20 -5.20 -6.93
N ASN A 37 18.86 -4.06 -7.01
CA ASN A 37 18.87 -3.07 -5.96
C ASN A 37 17.49 -2.39 -5.96
N THR A 38 16.44 -3.17 -5.80
CA THR A 38 15.13 -2.69 -5.40
C THR A 38 15.31 -2.16 -3.98
N GLN A 39 15.77 -0.92 -3.88
CA GLN A 39 15.62 -0.17 -2.64
C GLN A 39 14.15 -0.30 -2.25
N ILE A 40 13.89 -1.06 -1.22
CA ILE A 40 12.54 -1.16 -0.64
C ILE A 40 12.19 0.27 -0.25
N ARG A 41 11.33 0.91 -1.05
CA ARG A 41 10.77 2.20 -0.67
C ARG A 41 9.81 1.92 0.47
N ASP A 42 10.15 2.37 1.64
CA ASP A 42 9.30 2.27 2.83
C ASP A 42 8.47 3.53 3.05
N SER A 43 8.49 4.47 2.09
CA SER A 43 7.66 5.66 2.12
C SER A 43 6.76 5.73 0.89
N TYR A 44 5.54 6.23 1.10
CA TYR A 44 4.53 6.44 0.07
C TYR A 44 3.71 7.69 0.39
N LYS A 45 3.10 8.28 -0.66
CA LYS A 45 2.28 9.48 -0.52
C LYS A 45 0.83 9.15 -0.22
N SER A 46 0.22 9.93 0.67
CA SER A 46 -1.21 9.89 0.98
C SER A 46 -1.70 11.33 1.21
N ILE A 47 -2.94 11.50 1.66
CA ILE A 47 -3.48 12.81 2.07
C ILE A 47 -3.67 12.87 3.58
N ALA A 48 -3.49 14.06 4.16
CA ALA A 48 -3.60 14.25 5.61
C ALA A 48 -5.05 14.25 6.10
N ALA A 49 -5.96 14.81 5.31
CA ALA A 49 -7.36 15.01 5.69
C ALA A 49 -8.28 15.01 4.46
N GLU A 50 -9.59 15.04 4.72
CA GLU A 50 -10.60 15.18 3.66
C GLU A 50 -10.34 16.45 2.82
N SER A 51 -10.48 16.28 1.49
CA SER A 51 -10.49 17.42 0.57
C SER A 51 -11.65 17.31 -0.42
N LYS A 52 -12.05 18.46 -0.98
CA LYS A 52 -13.19 18.56 -1.91
C LYS A 52 -12.79 19.29 -3.18
N GLY A 53 -13.39 18.83 -4.29
CA GLY A 53 -13.26 19.48 -5.59
C GLY A 53 -14.62 19.58 -6.28
N LEU A 54 -14.75 20.52 -7.19
CA LEU A 54 -15.99 20.79 -7.92
C LEU A 54 -15.70 21.06 -9.38
N PHE A 55 -16.36 20.33 -10.26
CA PHE A 55 -16.34 20.60 -11.68
C PHE A 55 -17.77 20.71 -12.23
N LYS A 56 -18.02 21.64 -13.15
CA LYS A 56 -19.31 21.83 -13.81
C LYS A 56 -19.15 21.80 -15.32
N ASP A 57 -20.00 21.08 -16.01
CA ASP A 57 -20.01 21.00 -17.47
C ASP A 57 -21.43 20.79 -17.98
N ASN A 58 -21.88 21.62 -18.93
CA ASN A 58 -23.20 21.56 -19.57
C ASN A 58 -24.37 21.35 -18.57
N GLY A 59 -24.36 22.12 -17.48
CA GLY A 59 -25.36 22.02 -16.41
C GLY A 59 -25.17 20.85 -15.44
N SER A 60 -24.34 19.87 -15.76
CA SER A 60 -23.97 18.78 -14.85
C SER A 60 -22.98 19.28 -13.80
N ARG A 61 -23.09 18.73 -12.59
CA ARG A 61 -22.22 19.07 -11.47
C ARG A 61 -21.57 17.80 -10.92
N PHE A 62 -20.25 17.83 -10.77
CA PHE A 62 -19.40 16.76 -10.27
C PHE A 62 -18.72 17.23 -8.99
N ILE A 63 -19.06 16.63 -7.86
CA ILE A 63 -18.52 16.96 -6.56
C ILE A 63 -17.60 15.81 -6.16
N ALA A 64 -16.30 16.06 -6.11
CA ALA A 64 -15.32 15.08 -5.72
C ALA A 64 -14.98 15.25 -4.23
N HIS A 65 -14.91 14.15 -3.51
CA HIS A 65 -14.47 14.06 -2.13
C HIS A 65 -13.29 13.08 -2.08
N ALA A 66 -12.17 13.50 -1.52
CA ALA A 66 -11.03 12.63 -1.29
C ALA A 66 -10.84 12.43 0.22
N TYR A 67 -10.67 11.18 0.65
CA TYR A 67 -10.53 10.78 2.05
C TYR A 67 -9.26 9.95 2.25
N PRO A 68 -8.49 10.16 3.32
CA PRO A 68 -7.49 9.20 3.75
C PRO A 68 -8.20 7.96 4.31
N VAL A 69 -7.83 6.77 3.84
CA VAL A 69 -8.39 5.48 4.27
C VAL A 69 -7.30 4.43 4.29
N GLU A 70 -7.40 3.46 5.20
CA GLU A 70 -6.43 2.37 5.31
C GLU A 70 -7.06 0.99 5.08
N THR A 71 -8.41 0.90 5.17
CA THR A 71 -9.14 -0.37 5.06
C THR A 71 -10.31 -0.29 4.08
N GLU A 72 -10.73 -1.45 3.55
CA GLU A 72 -11.93 -1.53 2.70
C GLU A 72 -13.23 -1.30 3.49
N GLU A 73 -13.19 -1.54 4.78
CA GLU A 73 -14.30 -1.29 5.71
C GLU A 73 -14.58 0.20 5.81
N GLU A 74 -13.54 1.03 6.04
CA GLU A 74 -13.64 2.50 6.02
C GLU A 74 -14.18 3.01 4.68
N VAL A 75 -13.71 2.44 3.56
CA VAL A 75 -14.22 2.79 2.23
C VAL A 75 -15.73 2.56 2.15
N LYS A 76 -16.24 1.41 2.61
CA LYS A 76 -17.67 1.08 2.57
C LYS A 76 -18.49 2.04 3.44
N GLU A 77 -17.99 2.38 4.62
CA GLU A 77 -18.65 3.30 5.55
C GLU A 77 -18.76 4.71 4.97
N ILE A 78 -17.66 5.25 4.42
CA ILE A 78 -17.64 6.59 3.80
C ILE A 78 -18.55 6.65 2.58
N VAL A 79 -18.49 5.66 1.70
CA VAL A 79 -19.35 5.59 0.51
C VAL A 79 -20.83 5.52 0.93
N ALA A 80 -21.17 4.73 1.97
CA ALA A 80 -22.53 4.65 2.49
C ALA A 80 -22.99 5.98 3.13
N ALA A 81 -22.12 6.68 3.82
CA ALA A 81 -22.40 8.00 4.39
C ALA A 81 -22.68 9.03 3.30
N LEU A 82 -21.83 9.09 2.25
CA LEU A 82 -22.02 10.00 1.12
C LEU A 82 -23.28 9.68 0.31
N LYS A 83 -23.66 8.41 0.16
CA LYS A 83 -24.93 8.03 -0.46
C LYS A 83 -26.15 8.50 0.34
N LYS A 84 -26.06 8.62 1.66
CA LYS A 84 -27.09 9.19 2.52
C LYS A 84 -27.12 10.71 2.45
N GLU A 85 -25.95 11.35 2.43
CA GLU A 85 -25.82 12.81 2.34
C GLU A 85 -26.34 13.34 1.00
N TYR A 86 -25.94 12.68 -0.11
CA TYR A 86 -26.31 13.05 -1.47
C TYR A 86 -27.35 12.07 -2.05
N TYR A 87 -28.41 11.79 -1.28
CA TYR A 87 -29.42 10.77 -1.61
C TYR A 87 -30.18 11.05 -2.92
N ASP A 88 -30.23 12.30 -3.35
CA ASP A 88 -30.86 12.78 -4.58
C ASP A 88 -29.92 12.71 -5.80
N ALA A 89 -28.64 12.43 -5.60
CA ALA A 89 -27.69 12.23 -6.69
C ALA A 89 -27.86 10.83 -7.31
N ARG A 90 -27.72 10.76 -8.63
CA ARG A 90 -27.93 9.52 -9.38
C ARG A 90 -26.73 8.59 -9.37
N HIS A 91 -25.51 9.14 -9.28
CA HIS A 91 -24.26 8.40 -9.39
C HIS A 91 -23.27 8.83 -8.30
N HIS A 92 -22.71 7.83 -7.62
CA HIS A 92 -21.64 7.96 -6.60
C HIS A 92 -20.46 7.11 -7.05
N VAL A 93 -19.77 7.61 -8.06
CA VAL A 93 -18.60 6.96 -8.62
C VAL A 93 -17.45 7.03 -7.63
N TYR A 94 -16.71 5.94 -7.43
CA TYR A 94 -15.57 5.97 -6.54
C TYR A 94 -14.42 5.12 -7.05
N ALA A 95 -13.21 5.47 -6.63
CA ALA A 95 -12.03 4.66 -6.73
C ALA A 95 -11.17 4.81 -5.48
N TYR A 96 -10.47 3.74 -5.10
CA TYR A 96 -9.52 3.73 -4.01
C TYR A 96 -8.25 2.97 -4.36
N ARG A 97 -7.18 3.27 -3.65
CA ARG A 97 -5.93 2.54 -3.63
C ARG A 97 -5.45 2.45 -2.20
N LEU A 98 -5.11 1.23 -1.73
CA LEU A 98 -4.72 0.94 -0.34
C LEU A 98 -3.37 0.24 -0.29
N GLY A 99 -2.69 0.45 0.84
CA GLY A 99 -1.40 -0.15 1.16
C GLY A 99 -0.22 0.58 0.53
N TYR A 100 0.95 0.39 1.11
CA TYR A 100 2.18 1.07 0.67
C TYR A 100 2.63 0.70 -0.75
N LEU A 101 2.31 -0.52 -1.22
CA LEU A 101 2.54 -0.95 -2.60
C LEU A 101 1.43 -0.47 -3.55
N GLY A 102 0.28 -0.05 -3.01
CA GLY A 102 -0.87 0.33 -3.78
C GLY A 102 -1.46 -0.81 -4.61
N ASP A 103 -1.24 -2.07 -4.20
CA ASP A 103 -1.67 -3.28 -4.89
C ASP A 103 -3.17 -3.57 -4.73
N LYS A 104 -3.75 -3.10 -3.62
CA LYS A 104 -5.20 -3.19 -3.39
C LYS A 104 -5.90 -1.95 -3.93
N PHE A 105 -6.60 -2.10 -5.04
CA PHE A 105 -7.34 -1.00 -5.64
C PHE A 105 -8.66 -1.45 -6.23
N ARG A 106 -9.60 -0.51 -6.34
CA ARG A 106 -10.88 -0.72 -7.00
C ARG A 106 -11.39 0.56 -7.61
N ALA A 107 -12.10 0.44 -8.74
CA ALA A 107 -12.83 1.52 -9.39
C ALA A 107 -14.25 1.07 -9.72
N THR A 108 -15.24 1.94 -9.48
CA THR A 108 -16.67 1.63 -9.68
C THR A 108 -17.33 2.77 -10.43
N ASP A 109 -18.06 2.44 -11.50
CA ASP A 109 -18.74 3.41 -12.35
C ASP A 109 -20.14 3.77 -11.84
N ASP A 110 -20.71 3.03 -10.89
CA ASP A 110 -22.03 3.26 -10.22
C ASP A 110 -23.15 3.64 -11.21
N GLY A 111 -23.31 2.86 -12.30
CA GLY A 111 -24.36 3.05 -13.32
C GLY A 111 -24.00 4.02 -14.45
N GLU A 112 -22.83 4.63 -14.46
CA GLU A 112 -22.29 5.30 -15.64
C GLU A 112 -21.81 4.28 -16.68
N PRO A 113 -21.60 4.66 -17.96
CA PRO A 113 -21.03 3.77 -18.95
C PRO A 113 -19.67 3.20 -18.50
N SER A 114 -19.47 1.90 -18.72
CA SER A 114 -18.29 1.17 -18.24
C SER A 114 -16.98 1.86 -18.61
N GLY A 115 -16.13 2.10 -17.61
CA GLY A 115 -14.80 2.69 -17.77
C GLY A 115 -14.78 4.20 -18.05
N SER A 116 -15.95 4.86 -18.05
CA SER A 116 -16.03 6.31 -18.34
C SER A 116 -15.88 7.20 -17.10
N SER A 117 -15.90 6.60 -15.91
CA SER A 117 -15.96 7.35 -14.64
C SER A 117 -14.97 6.82 -13.59
N GLY A 118 -15.12 5.60 -13.12
CA GLY A 118 -14.24 5.05 -12.08
C GLY A 118 -12.78 4.93 -12.50
N ARG A 119 -12.50 4.48 -13.72
CA ARG A 119 -11.12 4.43 -14.25
C ARG A 119 -10.45 5.80 -14.36
N PRO A 120 -11.10 6.86 -14.89
CA PRO A 120 -10.57 8.22 -14.86
C PRO A 120 -10.24 8.73 -13.45
N VAL A 121 -11.07 8.40 -12.44
CA VAL A 121 -10.81 8.73 -11.03
C VAL A 121 -9.57 8.00 -10.52
N LEU A 122 -9.48 6.67 -10.71
CA LEU A 122 -8.31 5.88 -10.33
C LEU A 122 -7.03 6.40 -11.01
N GLY A 123 -7.10 6.71 -12.32
CA GLY A 123 -5.97 7.25 -13.05
C GLY A 123 -5.45 8.59 -12.53
N GLN A 124 -6.29 9.40 -11.83
CA GLN A 124 -5.81 10.59 -11.15
C GLN A 124 -5.08 10.27 -9.84
N ILE A 125 -5.54 9.26 -9.09
CA ILE A 125 -4.85 8.76 -7.91
C ILE A 125 -3.45 8.26 -8.33
N ASP A 126 -3.38 7.46 -9.40
CA ASP A 126 -2.14 6.88 -9.92
C ASP A 126 -1.16 7.95 -10.42
N SER A 127 -1.65 8.96 -11.15
CA SER A 127 -0.79 10.03 -11.67
C SER A 127 -0.19 10.93 -10.58
N ASN A 128 -0.78 10.96 -9.38
CA ASN A 128 -0.24 11.65 -8.22
C ASN A 128 0.55 10.71 -7.29
N GLU A 129 0.71 9.42 -7.65
CA GLU A 129 1.41 8.40 -6.87
C GLU A 129 0.86 8.26 -5.42
N LEU A 130 -0.47 8.41 -5.27
CA LEU A 130 -1.13 8.36 -3.97
C LEU A 130 -1.58 6.93 -3.64
N SER A 131 -1.48 6.58 -2.36
CA SER A 131 -2.06 5.37 -1.78
C SER A 131 -2.71 5.69 -0.43
N ASP A 132 -3.44 4.73 0.14
CA ASP A 132 -4.29 4.93 1.32
C ASP A 132 -5.26 6.09 1.12
N ILE A 133 -5.94 6.08 -0.02
CA ILE A 133 -6.85 7.13 -0.45
C ILE A 133 -8.11 6.55 -1.10
N LEU A 134 -9.24 7.15 -0.78
CA LEU A 134 -10.53 6.99 -1.46
C LEU A 134 -10.92 8.31 -2.11
N VAL A 135 -11.34 8.27 -3.37
CA VAL A 135 -12.00 9.41 -4.02
C VAL A 135 -13.39 9.00 -4.45
N VAL A 136 -14.40 9.76 -4.02
CA VAL A 136 -15.80 9.59 -4.41
C VAL A 136 -16.25 10.82 -5.20
N VAL A 137 -16.81 10.62 -6.37
CA VAL A 137 -17.34 11.70 -7.20
C VAL A 137 -18.85 11.56 -7.32
N VAL A 138 -19.58 12.48 -6.72
CA VAL A 138 -21.04 12.58 -6.78
C VAL A 138 -21.43 13.39 -7.99
N ARG A 139 -22.31 12.84 -8.84
CA ARG A 139 -22.77 13.52 -10.05
C ARG A 139 -24.25 13.89 -9.99
N TYR A 140 -24.52 15.15 -10.30
CA TYR A 140 -25.85 15.66 -10.66
C TYR A 140 -25.95 15.89 -12.16
N PHE A 141 -26.94 15.29 -12.80
CA PHE A 141 -27.17 15.43 -14.24
C PHE A 141 -27.78 16.80 -14.57
N GLY A 142 -27.23 17.48 -15.54
CA GLY A 142 -27.62 18.84 -15.94
C GLY A 142 -28.61 18.92 -17.13
N GLY A 143 -29.19 17.79 -17.54
CA GLY A 143 -30.14 17.74 -18.67
C GLY A 143 -29.47 17.45 -20.03
N ILE A 144 -28.18 17.72 -20.19
CA ILE A 144 -27.43 17.49 -21.43
C ILE A 144 -26.48 16.30 -21.27
N LYS A 145 -26.54 15.33 -22.20
CA LYS A 145 -25.62 14.19 -22.22
C LYS A 145 -24.24 14.62 -22.67
N LEU A 146 -23.22 14.33 -21.88
CA LEU A 146 -21.83 14.69 -22.17
C LEU A 146 -21.13 13.72 -23.15
N GLY A 147 -21.68 12.52 -23.32
CA GLY A 147 -21.01 11.42 -24.02
C GLY A 147 -19.83 10.86 -23.22
N ILE A 148 -19.27 9.72 -23.67
CA ILE A 148 -18.18 9.04 -22.97
C ILE A 148 -16.94 9.96 -22.84
N PRO A 149 -16.45 10.65 -23.88
CA PRO A 149 -15.31 11.54 -23.75
C PRO A 149 -15.52 12.70 -22.76
N GLY A 150 -16.75 13.26 -22.74
CA GLY A 150 -17.12 14.33 -21.81
C GLY A 150 -17.14 13.85 -20.37
N LEU A 151 -17.67 12.63 -20.12
CA LEU A 151 -17.67 12.01 -18.80
C LEU A 151 -16.25 11.78 -18.28
N ILE A 152 -15.38 11.16 -19.09
CA ILE A 152 -13.97 10.92 -18.75
C ILE A 152 -13.29 12.24 -18.34
N ARG A 153 -13.46 13.30 -19.15
CA ARG A 153 -12.89 14.62 -18.83
C ARG A 153 -13.45 15.16 -17.51
N ALA A 154 -14.78 15.09 -17.32
CA ALA A 154 -15.42 15.65 -16.14
C ALA A 154 -15.00 14.97 -14.83
N TYR A 155 -15.00 13.62 -14.80
CA TYR A 155 -14.57 12.85 -13.63
C TYR A 155 -13.08 13.08 -13.34
N LYS A 156 -12.23 13.09 -14.38
CA LYS A 156 -10.82 13.38 -14.26
C LYS A 156 -10.57 14.78 -13.69
N THR A 157 -11.26 15.80 -14.20
CA THR A 157 -11.08 17.20 -13.77
C THR A 157 -11.58 17.42 -12.34
N ALA A 158 -12.76 16.87 -11.99
CA ALA A 158 -13.28 16.98 -10.62
C ALA A 158 -12.35 16.32 -9.59
N THR A 159 -11.81 15.14 -9.93
CA THR A 159 -10.84 14.46 -9.08
C THR A 159 -9.54 15.24 -8.94
N ALA A 160 -9.01 15.75 -10.05
CA ALA A 160 -7.79 16.56 -10.04
C ALA A 160 -7.95 17.82 -9.17
N ASP A 161 -9.12 18.46 -9.19
CA ASP A 161 -9.43 19.62 -8.34
C ASP A 161 -9.45 19.24 -6.85
N ALA A 162 -10.08 18.10 -6.50
CA ALA A 162 -10.06 17.61 -5.12
C ALA A 162 -8.64 17.30 -4.63
N LEU A 163 -7.82 16.64 -5.47
CA LEU A 163 -6.45 16.29 -5.11
C LEU A 163 -5.53 17.53 -5.04
N ALA A 164 -5.78 18.55 -5.87
CA ALA A 164 -5.06 19.82 -5.80
C ALA A 164 -5.34 20.59 -4.50
N ASN A 165 -6.53 20.40 -3.92
CA ASN A 165 -6.93 21.00 -2.64
C ASN A 165 -6.50 20.14 -1.43
N ALA A 166 -5.93 18.96 -1.65
CA ALA A 166 -5.51 18.05 -0.59
C ALA A 166 -4.10 18.40 -0.09
N GLU A 167 -3.88 18.27 1.22
CA GLU A 167 -2.56 18.28 1.81
C GLU A 167 -1.92 16.90 1.63
N ILE A 168 -0.89 16.80 0.79
CA ILE A 168 -0.16 15.55 0.55
C ILE A 168 0.84 15.33 1.66
N VAL A 169 0.82 14.14 2.27
CA VAL A 169 1.74 13.72 3.32
C VAL A 169 2.49 12.46 2.90
N GLU A 170 3.72 12.33 3.37
CA GLU A 170 4.50 11.11 3.22
C GLU A 170 4.27 10.19 4.43
N LYS A 171 3.75 8.99 4.17
CA LYS A 171 3.57 7.92 5.16
C LYS A 171 4.74 6.94 5.08
N ILE A 172 5.09 6.33 6.21
CA ILE A 172 6.13 5.31 6.30
C ILE A 172 5.46 3.96 6.46
N ALA A 173 5.83 3.02 5.58
CA ALA A 173 5.37 1.65 5.67
C ALA A 173 6.09 0.93 6.81
N CYS A 174 5.32 0.41 7.74
CA CYS A 174 5.79 -0.31 8.91
C CYS A 174 5.06 -1.65 9.02
N LYS A 175 5.73 -2.62 9.63
CA LYS A 175 5.13 -3.85 10.11
C LYS A 175 5.00 -3.81 11.63
N MET A 176 3.93 -4.42 12.13
CA MET A 176 3.71 -4.57 13.57
C MET A 176 4.30 -5.90 14.03
N TYR A 177 5.06 -5.84 15.11
CA TYR A 177 5.63 -7.02 15.74
C TYR A 177 5.30 -7.05 17.22
N ARG A 178 4.99 -8.26 17.73
CA ARG A 178 4.94 -8.57 19.15
C ARG A 178 6.18 -9.36 19.53
N VAL A 179 6.89 -8.88 20.55
CA VAL A 179 8.12 -9.48 21.05
C VAL A 179 7.83 -10.11 22.42
N HIS A 180 8.06 -11.40 22.55
CA HIS A 180 7.95 -12.15 23.81
C HIS A 180 9.36 -12.45 24.33
N PHE A 181 9.61 -12.25 25.61
CA PHE A 181 10.91 -12.49 26.22
C PHE A 181 10.79 -12.77 27.73
N GLY A 182 11.75 -13.50 28.25
CA GLY A 182 11.88 -13.72 29.69
C GLY A 182 12.54 -12.53 30.40
N TYR A 183 12.41 -12.45 31.72
CA TYR A 183 12.98 -11.39 32.56
C TYR A 183 14.48 -11.20 32.34
N MET A 184 15.23 -12.29 32.13
CA MET A 184 16.67 -12.25 31.88
C MET A 184 17.03 -11.57 30.56
N GLY A 185 16.17 -11.66 29.54
CA GLY A 185 16.37 -11.03 28.22
C GLY A 185 15.97 -9.55 28.17
N MET A 186 15.29 -9.02 29.19
CA MET A 186 14.73 -7.67 29.21
C MET A 186 15.76 -6.59 28.84
N ASN A 187 16.94 -6.60 29.46
CA ASN A 187 17.96 -5.58 29.21
C ASN A 187 18.46 -5.61 27.75
N SER A 188 18.61 -6.81 27.17
CA SER A 188 19.04 -6.98 25.78
C SER A 188 17.97 -6.50 24.80
N VAL A 189 16.69 -6.86 25.02
CA VAL A 189 15.55 -6.37 24.23
C VAL A 189 15.47 -4.86 24.30
N MET A 190 15.49 -4.26 25.49
CA MET A 190 15.42 -2.81 25.67
C MET A 190 16.60 -2.07 25.01
N LYS A 191 17.78 -2.67 25.00
CA LYS A 191 18.93 -2.12 24.29
C LYS A 191 18.71 -2.08 22.79
N VAL A 192 18.20 -3.17 22.19
CA VAL A 192 17.89 -3.21 20.75
C VAL A 192 16.84 -2.15 20.40
N PHE A 193 15.78 -2.03 21.20
CA PHE A 193 14.72 -1.02 21.02
C PHE A 193 15.28 0.40 21.05
N LYS A 194 16.14 0.70 22.03
CA LYS A 194 16.78 2.00 22.16
C LYS A 194 17.73 2.30 20.98
N ASP A 195 18.55 1.34 20.60
CA ASP A 195 19.53 1.50 19.52
C ASP A 195 18.87 1.69 18.16
N MET A 196 17.68 1.09 17.94
CA MET A 196 16.92 1.23 16.71
C MET A 196 15.85 2.34 16.77
N GLY A 197 15.69 3.01 17.92
CA GLY A 197 14.71 4.08 18.10
C GLY A 197 13.25 3.58 18.01
N LEU A 198 12.96 2.34 18.42
CA LEU A 198 11.64 1.73 18.31
C LEU A 198 10.73 2.15 19.46
N GLU A 199 9.48 2.49 19.13
CA GLU A 199 8.45 2.76 20.13
C GLU A 199 7.97 1.46 20.77
N GLN A 200 7.74 1.52 22.09
CA GLN A 200 7.20 0.42 22.86
C GLN A 200 5.71 0.66 23.10
N ARG A 201 4.89 -0.32 22.72
CA ARG A 201 3.43 -0.29 22.87
C ARG A 201 2.95 -1.54 23.58
N ASN A 202 1.79 -1.49 24.21
CA ASN A 202 1.09 -2.64 24.82
C ASN A 202 2.03 -3.52 25.66
N GLN A 203 2.85 -2.88 26.53
CA GLN A 203 3.81 -3.56 27.38
C GLN A 203 3.09 -4.39 28.45
N GLN A 204 3.45 -5.65 28.57
CA GLN A 204 3.00 -6.55 29.63
C GLN A 204 4.25 -7.16 30.29
N PHE A 205 4.34 -7.02 31.61
CA PHE A 205 5.46 -7.50 32.43
C PHE A 205 4.94 -8.45 33.49
N ASP A 206 4.60 -9.67 33.05
CA ASP A 206 4.23 -10.77 33.93
C ASP A 206 5.35 -11.84 33.95
N MET A 207 5.00 -13.11 34.18
CA MET A 207 5.96 -14.22 34.11
C MET A 207 6.60 -14.35 32.70
N GLU A 208 5.85 -14.08 31.67
CA GLU A 208 6.35 -13.80 30.32
C GLU A 208 6.15 -12.30 30.01
N CYS A 209 7.23 -11.64 29.64
CA CYS A 209 7.16 -10.25 29.20
C CYS A 209 6.80 -10.19 27.73
N SER A 210 5.94 -9.24 27.34
CA SER A 210 5.66 -8.96 25.95
C SER A 210 5.53 -7.46 25.69
N LEU A 211 5.87 -7.04 24.50
CA LEU A 211 5.67 -5.68 24.02
C LEU A 211 5.45 -5.67 22.51
N GLU A 212 4.77 -4.65 22.04
CA GLU A 212 4.50 -4.43 20.62
C GLU A 212 5.29 -3.24 20.10
N THR A 213 5.67 -3.31 18.83
CA THR A 213 6.39 -2.23 18.16
C THR A 213 6.05 -2.15 16.68
N LYS A 214 6.18 -0.93 16.12
CA LYS A 214 6.18 -0.69 14.68
C LYS A 214 7.61 -0.65 14.17
N VAL A 215 7.93 -1.49 13.20
CA VAL A 215 9.25 -1.52 12.56
C VAL A 215 9.12 -1.10 11.10
N ARG A 216 9.91 -0.12 10.66
CA ARG A 216 9.97 0.29 9.25
C ARG A 216 10.39 -0.87 8.37
N LEU A 217 9.80 -1.00 7.18
CA LEU A 217 10.10 -2.12 6.27
C LEU A 217 11.59 -2.27 5.97
N THR A 218 12.30 -1.16 5.79
CA THR A 218 13.75 -1.14 5.55
C THR A 218 14.59 -1.62 6.74
N GLN A 219 14.01 -1.68 7.93
CA GLN A 219 14.70 -2.07 9.16
C GLN A 219 14.29 -3.46 9.67
N VAL A 220 13.31 -4.12 9.01
CA VAL A 220 12.75 -5.40 9.48
C VAL A 220 13.82 -6.48 9.59
N ASP A 221 14.64 -6.67 8.57
CA ASP A 221 15.66 -7.72 8.57
C ASP A 221 16.67 -7.50 9.70
N THR A 222 17.15 -6.26 9.86
CA THR A 222 18.08 -5.89 10.96
C THR A 222 17.42 -6.09 12.33
N PHE A 223 16.12 -5.76 12.46
CA PHE A 223 15.38 -5.98 13.70
C PHE A 223 15.29 -7.47 14.04
N LEU A 224 14.89 -8.30 13.09
CA LEU A 224 14.74 -9.74 13.30
C LEU A 224 16.10 -10.41 13.61
N GLU A 225 17.17 -10.03 12.91
CA GLU A 225 18.53 -10.51 13.22
C GLU A 225 18.95 -10.16 14.65
N ARG A 226 18.79 -8.91 15.07
CA ARG A 226 19.13 -8.49 16.43
C ARG A 226 18.28 -9.15 17.51
N MET A 227 17.00 -9.42 17.25
CA MET A 227 16.13 -10.13 18.17
C MET A 227 16.48 -11.61 18.27
N ALA A 228 16.91 -12.25 17.18
CA ALA A 228 17.37 -13.63 17.18
C ALA A 228 18.63 -13.86 18.05
N ASP A 229 19.45 -12.83 18.23
CA ASP A 229 20.64 -12.86 19.10
C ASP A 229 20.28 -12.78 20.60
N VAL A 230 19.03 -12.48 20.96
CA VAL A 230 18.58 -12.39 22.34
C VAL A 230 18.05 -13.73 22.81
N GLU A 231 18.69 -14.33 23.78
CA GLU A 231 18.31 -15.63 24.33
C GLU A 231 16.88 -15.60 24.92
N GLY A 232 16.06 -16.59 24.54
CA GLY A 232 14.68 -16.71 25.01
C GLY A 232 13.71 -15.67 24.46
N CYS A 233 14.11 -14.95 23.38
CA CYS A 233 13.25 -14.01 22.68
C CYS A 233 12.51 -14.69 21.52
N ARG A 234 11.21 -14.37 21.35
CA ARG A 234 10.38 -14.79 20.21
C ARG A 234 9.68 -13.58 19.64
N VAL A 235 9.73 -13.43 18.33
CA VAL A 235 9.10 -12.33 17.58
C VAL A 235 7.97 -12.89 16.73
N GLU A 236 6.82 -12.25 16.78
CA GLU A 236 5.61 -12.58 16.01
C GLU A 236 5.15 -11.35 15.23
N GLU A 237 4.86 -11.49 13.95
CA GLU A 237 4.22 -10.44 13.14
C GLU A 237 2.71 -10.46 13.41
N ILE A 238 2.10 -9.28 13.69
CA ILE A 238 0.70 -9.13 14.10
C ILE A 238 -0.07 -8.12 13.22
#